data_a86199dac1d7155e15f7d27ba32fd3c2
#
_entry.id   a86199dac1d7155e15f7d27ba32fd3c2
#
_cell.length_a   1.000
_cell.length_b   1.000
_cell.length_c   1.000
_cell.angle_alpha   90.00
_cell.angle_beta   90.00
_cell.angle_gamma   90.00
#
_symmetry.space_group_name_H-M   'P 1'
#
loop_
_entity.id
_entity.type
_entity.pdbx_description
1 polymer ?
#
loop_
_entity_poly.entity_id
_entity_poly.type
_entity_poly.pdbx_seq_one_letter_code
_entity_poly.pdbx_strand_id
1 'polypeptide(L)'
;GLKAIYCSGWQVAGDGNSSGEMYPDQSLYAVDSVPKMVERINNALLRTDQIHHMEGDAKTDWLAPIIADAEAGFGGNLNAFELMKAMIRAGAAGVHFEDQLSSAKKCGHMGGKVLVPTQDAINKLVAARLAADVMGVPTVLIARTDADAANLLQADYDERDRKFLTGSRTSDGFFEVRAGLDQAIDRGLSYAPYAD
;
A
#
# COMPACT_ATOMS: atom_id res chain seq x y z
N GLY A 1 2.46 4.67 25.53
CA GLY A 1 2.39 3.55 24.62
C GLY A 1 2.28 3.98 23.16
N LEU A 2 2.39 3.03 22.24
CA LEU A 2 2.18 3.26 20.80
C LEU A 2 0.72 3.63 20.54
N LYS A 3 0.51 4.50 19.56
CA LYS A 3 -0.83 5.02 19.23
C LYS A 3 -1.46 4.34 18.00
N ALA A 4 -0.65 3.61 17.22
CA ALA A 4 -1.09 2.89 16.03
C ALA A 4 -0.18 1.66 15.80
N ILE A 5 -0.67 0.73 14.99
CA ILE A 5 0.06 -0.46 14.55
C ILE A 5 0.25 -0.35 13.04
N TYR A 6 1.45 -0.61 12.56
CA TYR A 6 1.71 -0.75 11.13
C TYR A 6 1.80 -2.23 10.76
N CYS A 7 0.92 -2.67 9.86
CA CYS A 7 0.94 -4.02 9.29
C CYS A 7 1.72 -3.98 7.97
N SER A 8 2.99 -4.35 8.05
CA SER A 8 3.94 -4.28 6.93
C SER A 8 3.75 -5.42 5.93
N GLY A 9 3.66 -5.10 4.64
CA GLY A 9 3.68 -6.08 3.57
C GLY A 9 4.99 -6.88 3.51
N TRP A 10 6.13 -6.25 3.82
CA TRP A 10 7.42 -6.94 3.93
C TRP A 10 7.40 -8.05 4.99
N GLN A 11 6.87 -7.76 6.18
CA GLN A 11 6.73 -8.75 7.26
C GLN A 11 5.77 -9.87 6.85
N VAL A 12 4.65 -9.51 6.22
CA VAL A 12 3.67 -10.50 5.74
C VAL A 12 4.28 -11.39 4.65
N ALA A 13 5.07 -10.84 3.73
CA ALA A 13 5.79 -11.63 2.73
C ALA A 13 6.71 -12.67 3.38
N GLY A 14 7.44 -12.27 4.43
CA GLY A 14 8.42 -13.12 5.09
C GLY A 14 7.82 -14.27 5.91
N ASP A 15 6.83 -13.99 6.75
CA ASP A 15 6.35 -14.99 7.73
C ASP A 15 4.85 -14.97 8.03
N GLY A 16 4.10 -14.03 7.45
CA GLY A 16 2.68 -13.81 7.79
C GLY A 16 1.69 -14.05 6.66
N ASN A 17 2.13 -14.51 5.49
CA ASN A 17 1.26 -14.69 4.35
C ASN A 17 0.38 -15.96 4.44
N SER A 18 -0.72 -15.96 3.69
CA SER A 18 -1.69 -17.06 3.70
C SER A 18 -1.23 -18.30 2.93
N SER A 19 -0.14 -18.21 2.17
CA SER A 19 0.43 -19.35 1.43
C SER A 19 1.30 -20.24 2.30
N GLY A 20 1.76 -19.76 3.48
CA GLY A 20 2.69 -20.51 4.34
C GLY A 20 4.11 -20.56 3.79
N GLU A 21 4.42 -19.77 2.79
CA GLU A 21 5.74 -19.69 2.15
C GLU A 21 6.51 -18.47 2.68
N MET A 22 7.82 -18.47 2.46
CA MET A 22 8.66 -17.31 2.68
C MET A 22 8.93 -16.62 1.34
N TYR A 23 8.42 -15.40 1.17
CA TYR A 23 8.61 -14.62 -0.04
C TYR A 23 9.48 -13.38 0.21
N PRO A 24 10.24 -12.92 -0.79
CA PRO A 24 10.73 -11.55 -0.80
C PRO A 24 9.53 -10.59 -0.95
N ASP A 25 9.75 -9.33 -0.54
CA ASP A 25 8.74 -8.27 -0.66
C ASP A 25 8.57 -7.80 -2.13
N GLN A 26 7.92 -8.61 -2.93
CA GLN A 26 7.68 -8.42 -4.36
C GLN A 26 6.23 -8.74 -4.77
N SER A 27 5.30 -8.65 -3.84
CA SER A 27 3.86 -8.98 -4.07
C SER A 27 3.63 -10.39 -4.64
N LEU A 28 4.45 -11.37 -4.21
CA LEU A 28 4.33 -12.77 -4.65
C LEU A 28 3.36 -13.58 -3.79
N TYR A 29 3.04 -13.09 -2.59
CA TYR A 29 2.08 -13.73 -1.71
C TYR A 29 0.63 -13.47 -2.15
N ALA A 30 -0.29 -14.28 -1.68
CA ALA A 30 -1.71 -14.15 -2.02
C ALA A 30 -2.27 -12.81 -1.51
N VAL A 31 -3.09 -12.16 -2.32
CA VAL A 31 -3.65 -10.81 -2.09
C VAL A 31 -4.42 -10.68 -0.77
N ASP A 32 -4.94 -11.78 -0.25
CA ASP A 32 -5.69 -11.83 1.03
C ASP A 32 -4.78 -11.90 2.27
N SER A 33 -3.47 -11.97 2.10
CA SER A 33 -2.52 -12.19 3.20
C SER A 33 -2.49 -11.02 4.19
N VAL A 34 -2.38 -9.79 3.71
CA VAL A 34 -2.39 -8.61 4.59
C VAL A 34 -3.76 -8.43 5.26
N PRO A 35 -4.91 -8.52 4.54
CA PRO A 35 -6.22 -8.53 5.20
C PRO A 35 -6.35 -9.55 6.33
N LYS A 36 -5.94 -10.81 6.11
CA LYS A 36 -5.96 -11.86 7.14
C LYS A 36 -5.05 -11.55 8.33
N MET A 37 -3.89 -10.91 8.08
CA MET A 37 -3.00 -10.48 9.16
C MET A 37 -3.63 -9.36 9.98
N VAL A 38 -4.27 -8.37 9.35
CA VAL A 38 -5.01 -7.30 10.02
C VAL A 38 -6.11 -7.89 10.91
N GLU A 39 -6.91 -8.83 10.38
CA GLU A 39 -7.96 -9.51 11.14
C GLU A 39 -7.39 -10.27 12.35
N ARG A 40 -6.26 -10.99 12.17
CA ARG A 40 -5.58 -11.71 13.26
C ARG A 40 -5.12 -10.75 14.36
N ILE A 41 -4.53 -9.60 14.00
CA ILE A 41 -4.10 -8.60 14.97
C ILE A 41 -5.31 -8.03 15.71
N ASN A 42 -6.37 -7.64 15.01
CA ASN A 42 -7.60 -7.14 15.62
C ASN A 42 -8.21 -8.16 16.59
N ASN A 43 -8.29 -9.43 16.21
CA ASN A 43 -8.81 -10.49 17.08
C ASN A 43 -7.97 -10.67 18.35
N ALA A 44 -6.64 -10.54 18.25
CA ALA A 44 -5.75 -10.60 19.41
C ALA A 44 -5.98 -9.40 20.36
N LEU A 45 -6.11 -8.20 19.82
CA LEU A 45 -6.40 -6.98 20.59
C LEU A 45 -7.76 -7.06 21.28
N LEU A 46 -8.80 -7.46 20.55
CA LEU A 46 -10.16 -7.66 21.08
C LEU A 46 -10.16 -8.70 22.19
N ARG A 47 -9.44 -9.80 22.02
CA ARG A 47 -9.36 -10.84 23.06
C ARG A 47 -8.67 -10.34 24.32
N THR A 48 -7.60 -9.58 24.17
CA THR A 48 -6.88 -8.98 25.32
C THR A 48 -7.78 -7.97 26.05
N ASP A 49 -8.48 -7.12 25.30
CA ASP A 49 -9.44 -6.17 25.84
C ASP A 49 -10.54 -6.85 26.68
N GLN A 50 -11.13 -7.90 26.13
CA GLN A 50 -12.15 -8.70 26.85
C GLN A 50 -11.62 -9.29 28.17
N ILE A 51 -10.40 -9.84 28.18
CA ILE A 51 -9.79 -10.43 29.37
C ILE A 51 -9.58 -9.35 30.44
N HIS A 52 -8.97 -8.22 30.08
CA HIS A 52 -8.69 -7.13 31.01
C HIS A 52 -9.96 -6.53 31.59
N HIS A 53 -11.03 -6.39 30.79
CA HIS A 53 -12.32 -5.95 31.31
C HIS A 53 -12.91 -6.95 32.31
N MET A 54 -12.81 -8.25 32.05
CA MET A 54 -13.28 -9.28 33.00
C MET A 54 -12.49 -9.29 34.31
N GLU A 55 -11.19 -8.99 34.26
CA GLU A 55 -10.30 -8.92 35.42
C GLU A 55 -10.42 -7.60 36.19
N GLY A 56 -11.21 -6.64 35.69
CA GLY A 56 -11.38 -5.31 36.31
C GLY A 56 -10.22 -4.36 36.05
N ASP A 57 -9.36 -4.67 35.10
CA ASP A 57 -8.24 -3.81 34.67
C ASP A 57 -8.49 -3.24 33.25
N ALA A 58 -9.36 -2.25 33.16
CA ALA A 58 -9.68 -1.55 31.91
C ALA A 58 -8.87 -0.28 31.68
N LYS A 59 -7.63 -0.19 32.18
CA LYS A 59 -6.79 1.01 32.10
C LYS A 59 -6.14 1.20 30.74
N THR A 60 -5.97 0.13 29.98
CA THR A 60 -5.30 0.16 28.67
C THR A 60 -6.35 0.08 27.56
N ASP A 61 -6.34 1.06 26.66
CA ASP A 61 -7.06 0.95 25.39
C ASP A 61 -6.24 0.07 24.44
N TRP A 62 -6.72 -1.15 24.21
CA TRP A 62 -6.07 -2.14 23.34
C TRP A 62 -6.40 -1.96 21.87
N LEU A 63 -7.47 -1.21 21.53
CA LEU A 63 -7.98 -1.11 20.16
C LEU A 63 -7.22 -0.05 19.35
N ALA A 64 -5.90 -0.20 19.28
CA ALA A 64 -5.06 0.69 18.49
C ALA A 64 -5.39 0.57 16.99
N PRO A 65 -5.50 1.71 16.25
CA PRO A 65 -5.76 1.67 14.82
C PRO A 65 -4.62 1.00 14.05
N ILE A 66 -4.98 0.16 13.08
CA ILE A 66 -4.02 -0.55 12.22
C ILE A 66 -3.95 0.15 10.86
N ILE A 67 -2.74 0.53 10.47
CA ILE A 67 -2.42 1.02 9.12
C ILE A 67 -1.82 -0.16 8.33
N ALA A 68 -2.44 -0.52 7.21
CA ALA A 68 -2.11 -1.71 6.45
C ALA A 68 -1.44 -1.38 5.11
N ASP A 69 -0.48 -2.19 4.72
CA ASP A 69 0.23 -2.13 3.45
C ASP A 69 -0.59 -2.84 2.37
N ALA A 70 -1.03 -2.09 1.35
CA ALA A 70 -1.69 -2.65 0.16
C ALA A 70 -0.74 -2.83 -1.02
N GLU A 71 0.58 -2.69 -0.79
CA GLU A 71 1.56 -2.82 -1.86
C GLU A 71 1.23 -1.88 -3.04
N ALA A 72 1.46 -2.32 -4.26
CA ALA A 72 1.04 -1.62 -5.48
C ALA A 72 -0.42 -1.94 -5.90
N GLY A 73 -1.22 -2.55 -5.02
CA GLY A 73 -2.62 -2.88 -5.28
C GLY A 73 -2.85 -4.23 -5.97
N PHE A 74 -1.81 -5.06 -6.15
CA PHE A 74 -1.86 -6.40 -6.77
C PHE A 74 -2.46 -6.45 -8.18
N GLY A 75 -2.39 -5.34 -8.93
CA GLY A 75 -2.89 -5.24 -10.30
C GLY A 75 -3.35 -3.84 -10.66
N GLY A 76 -4.48 -3.75 -11.35
CA GLY A 76 -5.09 -2.48 -11.78
C GLY A 76 -6.09 -1.92 -10.77
N ASN A 77 -6.92 -0.99 -11.25
CA ASN A 77 -7.88 -0.25 -10.42
C ASN A 77 -8.91 -1.18 -9.73
N LEU A 78 -9.41 -2.20 -10.42
CA LEU A 78 -10.36 -3.15 -9.85
C LEU A 78 -9.74 -4.01 -8.76
N ASN A 79 -8.45 -4.37 -8.90
CA ASN A 79 -7.71 -5.07 -7.86
C ASN A 79 -7.56 -4.19 -6.61
N ALA A 80 -7.20 -2.90 -6.78
CA ALA A 80 -7.10 -1.93 -5.70
C ALA A 80 -8.45 -1.75 -4.98
N PHE A 81 -9.57 -1.65 -5.73
CA PHE A 81 -10.93 -1.57 -5.19
C PHE A 81 -11.26 -2.78 -4.31
N GLU A 82 -11.07 -4.01 -4.82
CA GLU A 82 -11.39 -5.22 -4.07
C GLU A 82 -10.47 -5.44 -2.87
N LEU A 83 -9.17 -5.13 -3.00
CA LEU A 83 -8.22 -5.19 -1.89
C LEU A 83 -8.60 -4.21 -0.78
N MET A 84 -8.95 -2.96 -1.13
CA MET A 84 -9.40 -1.96 -0.14
C MET A 84 -10.64 -2.46 0.61
N LYS A 85 -11.62 -3.05 -0.07
CA LYS A 85 -12.79 -3.66 0.58
C LYS A 85 -12.38 -4.78 1.56
N ALA A 86 -11.42 -5.63 1.17
CA ALA A 86 -10.92 -6.69 2.04
C ALA A 86 -10.22 -6.13 3.28
N MET A 87 -9.41 -5.08 3.13
CA MET A 87 -8.76 -4.37 4.24
C MET A 87 -9.78 -3.76 5.21
N ILE A 88 -10.82 -3.10 4.68
CA ILE A 88 -11.89 -2.52 5.49
C ILE A 88 -12.63 -3.60 6.27
N ARG A 89 -13.00 -4.73 5.65
CA ARG A 89 -13.65 -5.86 6.33
C ARG A 89 -12.79 -6.47 7.43
N ALA A 90 -11.48 -6.49 7.24
CA ALA A 90 -10.51 -6.95 8.24
C ALA A 90 -10.34 -5.97 9.41
N GLY A 91 -10.86 -4.73 9.28
CA GLY A 91 -10.80 -3.70 10.32
C GLY A 91 -9.55 -2.82 10.23
N ALA A 92 -8.96 -2.63 9.06
CA ALA A 92 -7.90 -1.64 8.86
C ALA A 92 -8.46 -0.22 9.04
N ALA A 93 -7.80 0.58 9.87
CA ALA A 93 -8.14 1.99 10.09
C ALA A 93 -7.55 2.91 9.00
N GLY A 94 -6.47 2.48 8.38
CA GLY A 94 -5.86 3.15 7.24
C GLY A 94 -5.18 2.15 6.32
N VAL A 95 -5.07 2.50 5.04
CA VAL A 95 -4.45 1.65 4.01
C VAL A 95 -3.61 2.52 3.10
N HIS A 96 -2.38 2.13 2.83
CA HIS A 96 -1.57 2.82 1.83
C HIS A 96 -1.37 1.99 0.57
N PHE A 97 -1.34 2.69 -0.56
CA PHE A 97 -1.02 2.17 -1.88
C PHE A 97 0.21 2.89 -2.44
N GLU A 98 1.12 2.14 -3.05
CA GLU A 98 2.31 2.68 -3.70
C GLU A 98 2.18 2.71 -5.23
N ASP A 99 2.96 3.58 -5.85
CA ASP A 99 2.91 3.87 -7.28
C ASP A 99 3.81 2.96 -8.14
N GLN A 100 4.16 1.79 -7.63
CA GLN A 100 4.90 0.80 -8.39
C GLN A 100 4.00 0.01 -9.35
N LEU A 101 4.60 -0.50 -10.43
CA LEU A 101 3.98 -1.50 -11.30
C LEU A 101 3.88 -2.83 -10.55
N SER A 102 2.65 -3.32 -10.31
CA SER A 102 2.40 -4.50 -9.48
C SER A 102 3.15 -5.75 -9.96
N SER A 103 3.26 -5.96 -11.27
CA SER A 103 3.95 -7.13 -11.86
C SER A 103 5.49 -7.07 -11.76
N ALA A 104 6.05 -5.91 -11.44
CA ALA A 104 7.50 -5.71 -11.29
C ALA A 104 7.86 -5.09 -9.93
N LYS A 105 6.97 -5.19 -8.95
CA LYS A 105 7.13 -4.61 -7.62
C LYS A 105 8.39 -5.12 -6.92
N LYS A 106 9.09 -4.19 -6.30
CA LYS A 106 10.27 -4.46 -5.46
C LYS A 106 10.09 -3.84 -4.08
N CYS A 107 10.75 -4.41 -3.09
CA CYS A 107 10.91 -3.79 -1.79
C CYS A 107 11.50 -2.37 -1.93
N GLY A 108 11.07 -1.44 -1.10
CA GLY A 108 11.53 -0.04 -1.16
C GLY A 108 13.04 0.15 -1.15
N HIS A 109 13.78 -0.77 -0.55
CA HIS A 109 15.25 -0.76 -0.49
C HIS A 109 15.94 -1.28 -1.76
N MET A 110 15.22 -1.97 -2.64
CA MET A 110 15.80 -2.61 -3.82
C MET A 110 15.84 -1.67 -5.01
N GLY A 111 16.84 -1.85 -5.87
CA GLY A 111 16.89 -1.26 -7.19
C GLY A 111 15.92 -1.94 -8.17
N GLY A 112 15.70 -1.29 -9.33
CA GLY A 112 14.86 -1.83 -10.38
C GLY A 112 13.35 -1.67 -10.15
N LYS A 113 12.95 -0.78 -9.26
CA LYS A 113 11.55 -0.39 -9.09
C LYS A 113 11.05 0.32 -10.35
N VAL A 114 9.85 -0.06 -10.79
CA VAL A 114 9.18 0.52 -11.94
C VAL A 114 7.95 1.27 -11.47
N LEU A 115 7.89 2.57 -11.72
CA LEU A 115 6.72 3.40 -11.45
C LEU A 115 5.65 3.17 -12.52
N VAL A 116 4.40 3.23 -12.12
CA VAL A 116 3.29 3.43 -13.08
C VAL A 116 3.20 4.92 -13.42
N PRO A 117 2.60 5.32 -14.57
CA PRO A 117 2.27 6.72 -14.83
C PRO A 117 1.50 7.35 -13.66
N THR A 118 1.75 8.62 -13.40
CA THR A 118 1.11 9.34 -12.29
C THR A 118 -0.41 9.20 -12.30
N GLN A 119 -1.04 9.24 -13.49
CA GLN A 119 -2.49 9.06 -13.60
C GLN A 119 -2.95 7.65 -13.22
N ASP A 120 -2.18 6.61 -13.49
CA ASP A 120 -2.53 5.24 -13.10
C ASP A 120 -2.49 5.06 -11.58
N ALA A 121 -1.52 5.67 -10.92
CA ALA A 121 -1.49 5.70 -9.45
C ALA A 121 -2.70 6.44 -8.89
N ILE A 122 -3.04 7.61 -9.43
CA ILE A 122 -4.25 8.35 -9.07
C ILE A 122 -5.51 7.49 -9.26
N ASN A 123 -5.64 6.80 -10.37
CA ASN A 123 -6.80 5.94 -10.64
C ASN A 123 -6.94 4.80 -9.61
N LYS A 124 -5.83 4.24 -9.12
CA LYS A 124 -5.85 3.26 -8.02
C LYS A 124 -6.33 3.90 -6.71
N LEU A 125 -5.86 5.12 -6.38
CA LEU A 125 -6.31 5.86 -5.19
C LEU A 125 -7.81 6.17 -5.28
N VAL A 126 -8.30 6.62 -6.44
CA VAL A 126 -9.74 6.85 -6.68
C VAL A 126 -10.55 5.56 -6.51
N ALA A 127 -10.04 4.43 -7.01
CA ALA A 127 -10.70 3.13 -6.84
C ALA A 127 -10.74 2.70 -5.37
N ALA A 128 -9.67 2.91 -4.62
CA ALA A 128 -9.61 2.63 -3.19
C ALA A 128 -10.57 3.54 -2.40
N ARG A 129 -10.63 4.83 -2.71
CA ARG A 129 -11.60 5.77 -2.11
C ARG A 129 -13.04 5.32 -2.39
N LEU A 130 -13.35 4.98 -3.63
CA LEU A 130 -14.67 4.47 -3.99
C LEU A 130 -15.04 3.22 -3.17
N ALA A 131 -14.08 2.33 -2.89
CA ALA A 131 -14.32 1.17 -2.04
C ALA A 131 -14.71 1.58 -0.62
N ALA A 132 -14.03 2.57 -0.02
CA ALA A 132 -14.38 3.09 1.29
C ALA A 132 -15.79 3.73 1.30
N ASP A 133 -16.12 4.50 0.27
CA ASP A 133 -17.43 5.14 0.12
C ASP A 133 -18.55 4.09 -0.01
N VAL A 134 -18.37 3.07 -0.86
CA VAL A 134 -19.32 1.95 -1.02
C VAL A 134 -19.51 1.16 0.27
N MET A 135 -18.44 0.96 1.02
CA MET A 135 -18.50 0.27 2.31
C MET A 135 -19.07 1.14 3.44
N GLY A 136 -19.13 2.45 3.25
CA GLY A 136 -19.61 3.42 4.26
C GLY A 136 -18.67 3.55 5.47
N VAL A 137 -17.37 3.31 5.28
CA VAL A 137 -16.36 3.35 6.36
C VAL A 137 -15.31 4.42 6.05
N PRO A 138 -15.05 5.38 6.94
CA PRO A 138 -14.08 6.45 6.74
C PRO A 138 -12.64 5.95 6.98
N THR A 139 -12.23 4.92 6.25
CA THR A 139 -10.87 4.40 6.30
C THR A 139 -9.91 5.41 5.69
N VAL A 140 -8.83 5.73 6.40
CA VAL A 140 -7.79 6.66 5.92
C VAL A 140 -7.08 6.06 4.71
N LEU A 141 -7.07 6.78 3.59
CA LEU A 141 -6.36 6.39 2.38
C LEU A 141 -5.05 7.16 2.28
N ILE A 142 -3.95 6.43 2.23
CA ILE A 142 -2.60 7.01 2.23
C ILE A 142 -1.94 6.73 0.88
N ALA A 143 -1.49 7.78 0.20
CA ALA A 143 -0.67 7.65 -0.99
C ALA A 143 0.81 7.51 -0.60
N ARG A 144 1.48 6.50 -1.16
CA ARG A 144 2.92 6.30 -1.06
C ARG A 144 3.56 6.43 -2.42
N THR A 145 4.74 7.04 -2.50
CA THR A 145 5.55 7.04 -3.71
C THR A 145 6.92 6.42 -3.48
N ASP A 146 7.40 5.65 -4.45
CA ASP A 146 8.75 5.11 -4.50
C ASP A 146 9.68 5.89 -5.46
N ALA A 147 9.23 7.05 -5.93
CA ALA A 147 9.93 7.87 -6.93
C ALA A 147 11.28 8.42 -6.46
N ASP A 148 11.53 8.49 -5.15
CA ASP A 148 12.84 8.89 -4.63
C ASP A 148 13.98 7.97 -5.09
N ALA A 149 13.69 6.68 -5.29
CA ALA A 149 14.71 5.69 -5.69
C ALA A 149 14.34 4.87 -6.94
N ALA A 150 13.17 5.09 -7.54
CA ALA A 150 12.75 4.36 -8.72
C ALA A 150 13.26 5.05 -10.00
N ASN A 151 14.08 4.33 -10.76
CA ASN A 151 14.70 4.84 -12.00
C ASN A 151 13.94 4.42 -13.27
N LEU A 152 12.82 3.71 -13.15
CA LEU A 152 12.06 3.21 -14.29
C LEU A 152 10.60 3.64 -14.22
N LEU A 153 10.01 3.85 -15.40
CA LEU A 153 8.60 4.21 -15.60
C LEU A 153 8.00 3.29 -16.66
N GLN A 154 6.81 2.79 -16.42
CA GLN A 154 6.12 1.85 -17.30
C GLN A 154 5.78 2.46 -18.67
N ALA A 155 5.26 3.69 -18.69
CA ALA A 155 4.82 4.38 -19.89
C ALA A 155 4.93 5.90 -19.73
N ASP A 156 5.07 6.64 -20.85
CA ASP A 156 5.38 8.08 -20.89
C ASP A 156 4.20 8.96 -21.32
N TYR A 157 2.98 8.44 -21.28
CA TYR A 157 1.82 9.18 -21.77
C TYR A 157 1.37 10.31 -20.82
N ASP A 158 1.72 10.23 -19.53
CA ASP A 158 1.38 11.27 -18.56
C ASP A 158 2.38 12.45 -18.64
N GLU A 159 1.85 13.64 -18.92
CA GLU A 159 2.68 14.82 -19.08
C GLU A 159 3.44 15.22 -17.82
N ARG A 160 2.90 14.91 -16.63
CA ARG A 160 3.54 15.18 -15.34
C ARG A 160 4.85 14.43 -15.17
N ASP A 161 4.96 13.22 -15.76
CA ASP A 161 6.15 12.38 -15.67
C ASP A 161 7.23 12.76 -16.69
N ARG A 162 6.86 13.41 -17.80
CA ARG A 162 7.78 13.68 -18.94
C ARG A 162 9.04 14.45 -18.58
N LYS A 163 8.93 15.38 -17.64
CA LYS A 163 10.09 16.18 -17.20
C LYS A 163 11.18 15.37 -16.50
N PHE A 164 10.86 14.17 -16.05
CA PHE A 164 11.82 13.27 -15.40
C PHE A 164 12.41 12.23 -16.35
N LEU A 165 11.90 12.08 -17.58
CA LEU A 165 12.42 11.15 -18.56
C LEU A 165 13.88 11.51 -18.92
N THR A 166 14.73 10.48 -19.06
CA THR A 166 16.12 10.64 -19.53
C THR A 166 16.24 10.58 -21.05
N GLY A 167 15.22 10.05 -21.72
CA GLY A 167 15.23 9.77 -23.18
C GLY A 167 15.67 8.35 -23.51
N SER A 168 16.10 7.56 -22.52
CA SER A 168 16.52 6.17 -22.68
C SER A 168 15.43 5.19 -22.31
N ARG A 169 15.58 3.93 -22.77
CA ARG A 169 14.73 2.80 -22.43
C ARG A 169 15.57 1.55 -22.09
N THR A 170 15.02 0.71 -21.23
CA THR A 170 15.57 -0.61 -20.99
C THR A 170 15.25 -1.58 -22.14
N SER A 171 15.94 -2.73 -22.19
CA SER A 171 15.62 -3.82 -23.12
C SER A 171 14.21 -4.35 -22.95
N ASP A 172 13.64 -4.26 -21.75
CA ASP A 172 12.26 -4.65 -21.44
C ASP A 172 11.22 -3.61 -21.83
N GLY A 173 11.67 -2.46 -22.35
CA GLY A 173 10.81 -1.40 -22.86
C GLY A 173 10.39 -0.35 -21.84
N PHE A 174 10.83 -0.41 -20.58
CA PHE A 174 10.57 0.63 -19.59
C PHE A 174 11.36 1.91 -19.91
N PHE A 175 10.75 3.05 -19.63
CA PHE A 175 11.41 4.34 -19.75
C PHE A 175 12.32 4.57 -18.55
N GLU A 176 13.51 5.09 -18.79
CA GLU A 176 14.39 5.52 -17.71
C GLU A 176 14.02 6.94 -17.24
N VAL A 177 13.95 7.12 -15.92
CA VAL A 177 13.63 8.40 -15.26
C VAL A 177 14.71 8.78 -14.26
N ARG A 178 14.81 10.09 -14.01
CA ARG A 178 15.64 10.62 -12.93
C ARG A 178 14.87 10.46 -11.61
N ALA A 179 15.29 9.48 -10.80
CA ALA A 179 14.83 9.33 -9.43
C ALA A 179 15.26 10.51 -8.55
N GLY A 180 14.62 10.65 -7.40
CA GLY A 180 15.02 11.62 -6.39
C GLY A 180 13.85 12.36 -5.77
N LEU A 181 14.18 13.20 -4.80
CA LEU A 181 13.21 13.92 -3.99
C LEU A 181 12.28 14.80 -4.83
N ASP A 182 12.80 15.45 -5.88
CA ASP A 182 11.99 16.32 -6.75
C ASP A 182 10.86 15.54 -7.43
N GLN A 183 11.14 14.34 -7.93
CA GLN A 183 10.13 13.47 -8.52
C GLN A 183 9.13 12.96 -7.46
N ALA A 184 9.61 12.60 -6.28
CA ALA A 184 8.78 12.14 -5.18
C ALA A 184 7.82 13.25 -4.70
N ILE A 185 8.30 14.48 -4.56
CA ILE A 185 7.47 15.64 -4.19
C ILE A 185 6.42 15.93 -5.26
N ASP A 186 6.82 15.95 -6.54
CA ASP A 186 5.90 16.22 -7.65
C ASP A 186 4.75 15.20 -7.71
N ARG A 187 5.07 13.92 -7.52
CA ARG A 187 4.07 12.87 -7.44
C ARG A 187 3.20 13.00 -6.19
N GLY A 188 3.80 13.28 -5.02
CA GLY A 188 3.06 13.52 -3.79
C GLY A 188 2.04 14.65 -3.91
N LEU A 189 2.44 15.77 -4.53
CA LEU A 189 1.54 16.88 -4.81
C LEU A 189 0.41 16.49 -5.78
N SER A 190 0.70 15.62 -6.75
CA SER A 190 -0.30 15.09 -7.69
C SER A 190 -1.30 14.14 -7.00
N TYR A 191 -0.88 13.43 -5.96
CA TYR A 191 -1.71 12.49 -5.21
C TYR A 191 -2.54 13.15 -4.10
N ALA A 192 -2.09 14.28 -3.57
CA ALA A 192 -2.71 14.96 -2.43
C ALA A 192 -4.23 15.22 -2.55
N PRO A 193 -4.82 15.49 -3.74
CA PRO A 193 -6.26 15.63 -3.87
C PRO A 193 -7.06 14.33 -3.74
N TYR A 194 -6.40 13.17 -3.77
CA TYR A 194 -7.00 11.83 -3.86
C TYR A 194 -6.71 10.94 -2.65
N ALA A 195 -5.96 11.44 -1.66
CA ALA A 195 -5.63 10.76 -0.40
C ALA A 195 -5.89 11.68 0.80
N ASP A 196 -5.85 11.10 2.03
CA ASP A 196 -6.10 11.85 3.29
C ASP A 196 -4.83 12.43 3.91
#